data_d12683d25bc94b1b4c89a615e73f3cf7
#
_entry.id   d12683d25bc94b1b4c89a615e73f3cf7
#
_cell.length_a   1.000
_cell.length_b   1.000
_cell.length_c   1.000
_cell.angle_alpha   90.00
_cell.angle_beta   90.00
_cell.angle_gamma   90.00
#
_symmetry.space_group_name_H-M   'P 1'
#
loop_
_entity.id
_entity.type
_entity.pdbx_description
1 polymer ?
#
loop_
_entity_poly.entity_id
_entity_poly.type
_entity_poly.pdbx_seq_one_letter_code
_entity_poly.pdbx_strand_id
1 'polypeptide(L)'
;HEAENLKLLEERPIVAFKREFLRWMLSDGAGAFLLENKPRENETSLRIEWIDFYSYAHEIEACMYAGCEKQEDGSLKSWAEYPAEEWLNQSIFAVKQDTKILDQYILVKGAESLRTSFDKHELDPESIDHVLAHISSGYFKEGLKNEFANVGLDFPWEKWFYNLSEVGNIGAGSIFIAVEQL
;
A
#
# COMPACT_ATOMS: atom_id res chain seq x y z
N HIS A 1 29.03 6.16 -3.78
CA HIS A 1 27.56 6.33 -3.62
C HIS A 1 27.18 7.73 -3.07
N GLU A 2 27.80 8.21 -1.96
CA GLU A 2 27.42 9.48 -1.34
C GLU A 2 27.77 10.70 -2.22
N ALA A 3 28.97 10.74 -2.80
CA ALA A 3 29.40 11.80 -3.71
C ALA A 3 28.59 11.81 -5.02
N GLU A 4 28.19 10.66 -5.52
CA GLU A 4 27.33 10.53 -6.71
C GLU A 4 25.91 11.02 -6.44
N ASN A 5 25.37 10.74 -5.25
CA ASN A 5 24.07 11.20 -4.83
C ASN A 5 24.04 12.73 -4.62
N LEU A 6 25.11 13.30 -4.04
CA LEU A 6 25.24 14.76 -3.89
C LEU A 6 25.28 15.45 -5.25
N LYS A 7 26.05 14.93 -6.20
CA LYS A 7 26.11 15.45 -7.56
C LYS A 7 24.74 15.33 -8.28
N LEU A 8 24.04 14.23 -8.09
CA LEU A 8 22.69 14.06 -8.66
C LEU A 8 21.69 15.06 -8.05
N LEU A 9 21.78 15.34 -6.74
CA LEU A 9 20.94 16.34 -6.07
C LEU A 9 21.18 17.74 -6.60
N GLU A 10 22.43 18.10 -6.89
CA GLU A 10 22.78 19.41 -7.44
C GLU A 10 22.36 19.57 -8.91
N GLU A 11 22.64 18.56 -9.74
CA GLU A 11 22.44 18.63 -11.19
C GLU A 11 21.01 18.29 -11.61
N ARG A 12 20.31 17.37 -10.90
CA ARG A 12 18.99 16.86 -11.24
C ARG A 12 18.12 16.61 -10.00
N PRO A 13 17.71 17.63 -9.27
CA PRO A 13 17.01 17.47 -7.98
C PRO A 13 15.70 16.66 -8.08
N ILE A 14 14.97 16.78 -9.19
CA ILE A 14 13.72 16.03 -9.39
C ILE A 14 13.98 14.52 -9.55
N VAL A 15 15.06 14.15 -10.26
CA VAL A 15 15.43 12.74 -10.43
C VAL A 15 15.91 12.16 -9.11
N ALA A 16 16.70 12.92 -8.36
CA ALA A 16 17.16 12.54 -7.03
C ALA A 16 15.97 12.35 -6.08
N PHE A 17 15.01 13.26 -6.07
CA PHE A 17 13.79 13.16 -5.26
C PHE A 17 12.97 11.91 -5.61
N LYS A 18 12.70 11.66 -6.89
CA LYS A 18 11.96 10.47 -7.34
C LYS A 18 12.66 9.17 -6.91
N ARG A 19 13.99 9.14 -6.93
CA ARG A 19 14.80 8.00 -6.55
C ARG A 19 14.73 7.71 -5.04
N GLU A 20 14.72 8.75 -4.21
CA GLU A 20 14.81 8.63 -2.76
C GLU A 20 13.43 8.68 -2.07
N PHE A 21 12.38 9.16 -2.75
CA PHE A 21 11.07 9.41 -2.15
C PHE A 21 10.49 8.17 -1.44
N LEU A 22 10.41 7.05 -2.14
CA LEU A 22 9.85 5.83 -1.56
C LEU A 22 10.78 5.21 -0.50
N ARG A 23 12.08 5.45 -0.60
CA ARG A 23 13.03 5.02 0.42
C ARG A 23 12.77 5.66 1.78
N TRP A 24 12.32 6.90 1.81
CA TRP A 24 11.95 7.58 3.05
C TRP A 24 10.54 7.24 3.53
N MET A 25 9.66 6.85 2.60
CA MET A 25 8.27 6.51 2.91
C MET A 25 8.10 5.06 3.38
N LEU A 26 9.09 4.19 3.16
CA LEU A 26 9.02 2.77 3.48
C LEU A 26 9.93 2.43 4.66
N SER A 27 9.47 1.49 5.47
CA SER A 27 10.22 0.89 6.58
C SER A 27 10.43 -0.60 6.30
N ASP A 28 11.43 -1.18 6.95
CA ASP A 28 11.69 -2.61 6.87
C ASP A 28 10.88 -3.37 7.92
N GLY A 29 10.34 -4.51 7.54
CA GLY A 29 9.61 -5.38 8.44
C GLY A 29 9.34 -6.74 7.82
N ALA A 30 9.18 -7.74 8.68
CA ALA A 30 8.85 -9.09 8.28
C ALA A 30 7.86 -9.70 9.28
N GLY A 31 7.03 -10.63 8.80
CA GLY A 31 6.12 -11.38 9.63
C GLY A 31 5.77 -12.71 8.98
N ALA A 32 5.33 -13.66 9.78
CA ALA A 32 4.89 -14.97 9.33
C ALA A 32 3.71 -15.48 10.17
N PHE A 33 2.74 -16.10 9.50
CA PHE A 33 1.68 -16.87 10.16
C PHE A 33 1.91 -18.37 9.97
N LEU A 34 1.71 -19.12 11.02
CA LEU A 34 1.60 -20.58 10.93
C LEU A 34 0.13 -20.92 10.69
N LEU A 35 -0.16 -21.55 9.55
CA LEU A 35 -1.50 -22.02 9.21
C LEU A 35 -1.64 -23.48 9.56
N GLU A 36 -2.64 -23.82 10.37
CA GLU A 36 -2.96 -25.17 10.81
C GLU A 36 -4.43 -25.49 10.52
N ASN A 37 -4.78 -26.73 10.42
CA ASN A 37 -6.16 -27.17 10.17
C ASN A 37 -7.01 -27.28 11.44
N LYS A 38 -6.46 -26.96 12.60
CA LYS A 38 -7.12 -26.98 13.91
C LYS A 38 -6.67 -25.79 14.73
N PRO A 39 -7.54 -25.22 15.56
CA PRO A 39 -7.10 -24.25 16.55
C PRO A 39 -6.22 -24.93 17.59
N ARG A 40 -5.27 -24.20 18.17
CA ARG A 40 -4.45 -24.67 19.27
C ARG A 40 -5.23 -24.67 20.57
N GLU A 41 -4.99 -25.68 21.37
CA GLU A 41 -5.56 -25.73 22.70
C GLU A 41 -4.85 -24.74 23.63
N ASN A 42 -5.64 -23.96 24.38
CA ASN A 42 -5.17 -22.94 25.34
C ASN A 42 -4.36 -21.75 24.75
N GLU A 43 -4.45 -21.51 23.44
CA GLU A 43 -3.86 -20.36 22.79
C GLU A 43 -4.90 -19.62 21.93
N THR A 44 -4.70 -18.33 21.72
CA THR A 44 -5.53 -17.57 20.78
C THR A 44 -5.25 -18.06 19.36
N SER A 45 -6.30 -18.46 18.66
CA SER A 45 -6.24 -18.88 17.26
C SER A 45 -7.27 -18.10 16.46
N LEU A 46 -6.86 -17.52 15.34
CA LEU A 46 -7.74 -16.84 14.41
C LEU A 46 -8.06 -17.74 13.23
N ARG A 47 -9.31 -17.72 12.78
CA ARG A 47 -9.74 -18.45 11.60
C ARG A 47 -9.84 -17.50 10.41
N ILE A 48 -9.22 -17.87 9.30
CA ILE A 48 -9.44 -17.16 8.03
C ILE A 48 -10.77 -17.63 7.47
N GLU A 49 -11.76 -16.73 7.46
CA GLU A 49 -13.08 -17.04 6.93
C GLU A 49 -13.10 -16.91 5.39
N TRP A 50 -12.45 -15.90 4.86
CA TRP A 50 -12.38 -15.61 3.43
C TRP A 50 -11.20 -14.72 3.10
N ILE A 51 -10.84 -14.67 1.82
CA ILE A 51 -9.85 -13.77 1.25
C ILE A 51 -10.39 -13.30 -0.09
N ASP A 52 -10.53 -11.99 -0.28
CA ASP A 52 -10.90 -11.40 -1.56
C ASP A 52 -9.74 -10.61 -2.17
N PHE A 53 -9.66 -10.62 -3.49
CA PHE A 53 -8.71 -9.84 -4.27
C PHE A 53 -9.43 -8.97 -5.27
N TYR A 54 -9.06 -7.72 -5.35
CA TYR A 54 -9.59 -6.76 -6.30
C TYR A 54 -8.46 -6.14 -7.12
N SER A 55 -8.69 -5.97 -8.42
CA SER A 55 -7.75 -5.32 -9.34
C SER A 55 -8.49 -4.36 -10.24
N TYR A 56 -7.97 -3.16 -10.35
CA TYR A 56 -8.49 -2.10 -11.21
C TYR A 56 -7.50 -1.77 -12.35
N ALA A 57 -6.59 -2.68 -12.65
CA ALA A 57 -5.56 -2.50 -13.68
C ALA A 57 -6.13 -2.37 -15.12
N HIS A 58 -7.40 -2.74 -15.31
CA HIS A 58 -8.12 -2.57 -16.58
C HIS A 58 -8.78 -1.19 -16.73
N GLU A 59 -8.89 -0.42 -15.64
CA GLU A 59 -9.54 0.90 -15.61
C GLU A 59 -8.57 2.04 -15.28
N ILE A 60 -7.53 1.75 -14.50
CA ILE A 60 -6.64 2.75 -13.92
C ILE A 60 -5.21 2.46 -14.37
N GLU A 61 -4.51 3.51 -14.78
CA GLU A 61 -3.09 3.45 -15.12
C GLU A 61 -2.23 2.96 -13.93
N ALA A 62 -1.03 2.44 -14.25
CA ALA A 62 -0.10 2.01 -13.22
C ALA A 62 0.25 3.16 -12.27
N CYS A 63 -0.05 2.94 -10.99
CA CYS A 63 0.26 3.89 -9.92
C CYS A 63 1.68 3.71 -9.37
N MET A 64 2.14 2.46 -9.24
CA MET A 64 3.49 2.14 -8.78
C MET A 64 4.16 1.23 -9.81
N TYR A 65 5.41 1.56 -10.17
CA TYR A 65 6.13 0.86 -11.23
C TYR A 65 7.64 0.92 -11.03
N ALA A 66 8.37 -0.04 -11.64
CA ALA A 66 9.82 -0.08 -11.69
C ALA A 66 10.28 -0.73 -13.00
N GLY A 67 11.51 -0.48 -13.41
CA GLY A 67 12.06 -1.01 -14.67
C GLY A 67 11.43 -0.39 -15.91
N CYS A 68 10.82 0.78 -15.80
CA CYS A 68 10.17 1.51 -16.88
C CYS A 68 10.05 3.00 -16.58
N GLU A 69 9.67 3.78 -17.60
CA GLU A 69 9.23 5.17 -17.46
C GLU A 69 7.81 5.31 -17.97
N LYS A 70 6.97 5.96 -17.17
CA LYS A 70 5.60 6.28 -17.54
C LYS A 70 5.61 7.45 -18.54
N GLN A 71 4.95 7.27 -19.66
CA GLN A 71 4.83 8.27 -20.72
C GLN A 71 3.64 9.20 -20.45
N GLU A 72 3.53 10.28 -21.22
CA GLU A 72 2.43 11.26 -21.10
C GLU A 72 1.05 10.66 -21.37
N ASP A 73 0.97 9.60 -22.18
CA ASP A 73 -0.25 8.86 -22.49
C ASP A 73 -0.59 7.76 -21.45
N GLY A 74 0.17 7.68 -20.36
CA GLY A 74 0.01 6.67 -19.32
C GLY A 74 0.66 5.32 -19.61
N SER A 75 1.17 5.09 -20.81
CA SER A 75 1.88 3.86 -21.17
C SER A 75 3.21 3.74 -20.43
N LEU A 76 3.71 2.51 -20.29
CA LEU A 76 4.99 2.24 -19.64
C LEU A 76 6.02 1.83 -20.68
N LYS A 77 7.06 2.66 -20.88
CA LYS A 77 8.21 2.33 -21.72
C LYS A 77 9.22 1.52 -20.91
N SER A 78 9.44 0.27 -21.34
CA SER A 78 10.31 -0.69 -20.65
C SER A 78 11.78 -0.26 -20.64
N TRP A 79 12.54 -0.66 -19.62
CA TRP A 79 13.99 -0.48 -19.55
C TRP A 79 14.69 -1.06 -20.79
N ALA A 80 14.18 -2.14 -21.37
CA ALA A 80 14.73 -2.79 -22.57
C ALA A 80 14.67 -1.93 -23.83
N GLU A 81 13.84 -0.88 -23.83
CA GLU A 81 13.69 0.08 -24.94
C GLU A 81 14.62 1.29 -24.81
N TYR A 82 15.44 1.33 -23.74
CA TYR A 82 16.43 2.39 -23.50
C TYR A 82 17.84 1.88 -23.70
N PRO A 83 18.76 2.71 -24.21
CA PRO A 83 20.19 2.42 -24.18
C PRO A 83 20.68 2.21 -22.73
N ALA A 84 21.62 1.28 -22.53
CA ALA A 84 22.09 0.92 -21.19
C ALA A 84 22.68 2.11 -20.40
N GLU A 85 23.31 3.05 -21.09
CA GLU A 85 23.87 4.28 -20.53
C GLU A 85 22.80 5.21 -19.95
N GLU A 86 21.53 5.08 -20.36
CA GLU A 86 20.41 5.88 -19.84
C GLU A 86 19.78 5.28 -18.58
N TRP A 87 19.97 4.00 -18.31
CA TRP A 87 19.31 3.33 -17.19
C TRP A 87 19.60 3.98 -15.85
N LEU A 88 20.85 4.33 -15.60
CA LEU A 88 21.27 5.02 -14.38
C LEU A 88 20.89 6.51 -14.41
N ASN A 89 21.07 7.17 -15.55
CA ASN A 89 20.77 8.58 -15.71
C ASN A 89 19.31 8.92 -15.44
N GLN A 90 18.38 8.01 -15.80
CA GLN A 90 16.95 8.16 -15.61
C GLN A 90 16.42 7.42 -14.37
N SER A 91 17.31 6.73 -13.63
CA SER A 91 16.90 5.89 -12.49
C SER A 91 15.76 4.92 -12.85
N ILE A 92 15.85 4.25 -14.01
CA ILE A 92 14.79 3.42 -14.56
C ILE A 92 14.40 2.29 -13.61
N PHE A 93 15.37 1.72 -12.88
CA PHE A 93 15.12 0.63 -11.93
C PHE A 93 14.67 1.08 -10.54
N ALA A 94 14.64 2.38 -10.26
CA ALA A 94 14.04 2.88 -9.04
C ALA A 94 12.52 2.62 -9.05
N VAL A 95 11.98 2.24 -7.89
CA VAL A 95 10.52 2.18 -7.72
C VAL A 95 9.98 3.60 -7.73
N LYS A 96 8.98 3.84 -8.52
CA LYS A 96 8.32 5.14 -8.69
C LYS A 96 6.84 5.02 -8.34
N GLN A 97 6.27 6.09 -7.83
CA GLN A 97 4.86 6.17 -7.49
C GLN A 97 4.24 7.43 -8.08
N ASP A 98 3.15 7.25 -8.81
CA ASP A 98 2.30 8.35 -9.25
C ASP A 98 1.36 8.74 -8.10
N THR A 99 1.77 9.74 -7.35
CA THR A 99 1.04 10.20 -6.17
C THR A 99 -0.31 10.81 -6.49
N LYS A 100 -0.52 11.32 -7.71
CA LYS A 100 -1.82 11.87 -8.14
C LYS A 100 -2.85 10.77 -8.35
N ILE A 101 -2.45 9.69 -9.03
CA ILE A 101 -3.30 8.51 -9.21
C ILE A 101 -3.56 7.84 -7.86
N LEU A 102 -2.53 7.72 -7.02
CA LEU A 102 -2.71 7.19 -5.68
C LEU A 102 -3.77 7.97 -4.90
N ASP A 103 -3.62 9.28 -4.80
CA ASP A 103 -4.52 10.15 -4.05
C ASP A 103 -5.96 10.11 -4.59
N GLN A 104 -6.10 10.06 -5.91
CA GLN A 104 -7.40 10.04 -6.58
C GLN A 104 -8.19 8.74 -6.34
N TYR A 105 -7.52 7.59 -6.28
CA TYR A 105 -8.21 6.30 -6.37
C TYR A 105 -8.07 5.41 -5.14
N ILE A 106 -6.99 5.50 -4.35
CA ILE A 106 -6.70 4.47 -3.34
C ILE A 106 -7.80 4.35 -2.28
N LEU A 107 -8.31 5.46 -1.79
CA LEU A 107 -9.31 5.47 -0.73
C LEU A 107 -10.67 5.04 -1.26
N VAL A 108 -11.10 5.60 -2.38
CA VAL A 108 -12.41 5.30 -3.00
C VAL A 108 -12.47 3.82 -3.41
N LYS A 109 -11.46 3.35 -4.16
CA LYS A 109 -11.42 1.95 -4.62
C LYS A 109 -11.25 0.97 -3.46
N GLY A 110 -10.52 1.35 -2.42
CA GLY A 110 -10.44 0.57 -1.18
C GLY A 110 -11.79 0.41 -0.50
N ALA A 111 -12.54 1.50 -0.37
CA ALA A 111 -13.88 1.48 0.24
C ALA A 111 -14.89 0.69 -0.60
N GLU A 112 -14.91 0.89 -1.93
CA GLU A 112 -15.77 0.13 -2.85
C GLU A 112 -15.47 -1.37 -2.79
N SER A 113 -14.19 -1.75 -2.75
CA SER A 113 -13.77 -3.16 -2.62
C SER A 113 -14.24 -3.77 -1.31
N LEU A 114 -14.07 -3.04 -0.21
CA LEU A 114 -14.52 -3.51 1.11
C LEU A 114 -16.05 -3.66 1.13
N ARG A 115 -16.81 -2.68 0.62
CA ARG A 115 -18.28 -2.78 0.50
C ARG A 115 -18.69 -4.01 -0.30
N THR A 116 -18.03 -4.25 -1.43
CA THR A 116 -18.28 -5.43 -2.27
C THR A 116 -18.02 -6.74 -1.50
N SER A 117 -16.97 -6.81 -0.69
CA SER A 117 -16.71 -7.98 0.17
C SER A 117 -17.81 -8.15 1.23
N PHE A 118 -18.25 -7.07 1.88
CA PHE A 118 -19.33 -7.12 2.86
C PHE A 118 -20.62 -7.65 2.25
N ASP A 119 -20.99 -7.16 1.07
CA ASP A 119 -22.20 -7.62 0.37
C ASP A 119 -22.07 -9.10 -0.05
N LYS A 120 -20.91 -9.49 -0.60
CA LYS A 120 -20.64 -10.85 -1.05
C LYS A 120 -20.73 -11.88 0.07
N HIS A 121 -20.25 -11.53 1.25
CA HIS A 121 -20.18 -12.42 2.42
C HIS A 121 -21.32 -12.17 3.41
N GLU A 122 -22.29 -11.32 3.07
CA GLU A 122 -23.46 -10.97 3.90
C GLU A 122 -23.06 -10.53 5.32
N LEU A 123 -21.98 -9.71 5.41
CA LEU A 123 -21.44 -9.27 6.70
C LEU A 123 -22.24 -8.09 7.26
N ASP A 124 -22.51 -8.16 8.56
CA ASP A 124 -23.04 -7.04 9.32
C ASP A 124 -21.88 -6.15 9.82
N PRO A 125 -21.82 -4.86 9.45
CA PRO A 125 -20.80 -3.95 9.95
C PRO A 125 -20.72 -3.85 11.48
N GLU A 126 -21.84 -4.02 12.17
CA GLU A 126 -21.89 -4.01 13.64
C GLU A 126 -21.16 -5.20 14.27
N SER A 127 -21.09 -6.33 13.55
CA SER A 127 -20.40 -7.54 13.99
C SER A 127 -18.87 -7.47 13.93
N ILE A 128 -18.31 -6.41 13.35
CA ILE A 128 -16.87 -6.23 13.22
C ILE A 128 -16.31 -5.64 14.51
N ASP A 129 -15.38 -6.32 15.14
CA ASP A 129 -14.72 -5.86 16.36
C ASP A 129 -13.49 -5.00 16.04
N HIS A 130 -12.71 -5.36 15.03
CA HIS A 130 -11.45 -4.70 14.70
C HIS A 130 -11.28 -4.44 13.20
N VAL A 131 -10.74 -3.27 12.87
CA VAL A 131 -10.34 -2.86 11.51
C VAL A 131 -8.84 -2.66 11.47
N LEU A 132 -8.13 -3.55 10.78
CA LEU A 132 -6.67 -3.53 10.62
C LEU A 132 -6.31 -3.09 9.20
N ALA A 133 -6.63 -1.85 8.86
CA ALA A 133 -6.33 -1.33 7.53
C ALA A 133 -4.84 -1.01 7.38
N HIS A 134 -4.24 -1.42 6.25
CA HIS A 134 -2.92 -0.92 5.89
C HIS A 134 -3.01 0.56 5.52
N ILE A 135 -2.39 1.41 6.33
CA ILE A 135 -2.32 2.86 6.11
C ILE A 135 -0.85 3.22 5.90
N SER A 136 -0.48 3.58 4.68
CA SER A 136 0.91 3.86 4.31
C SER A 136 1.42 5.23 4.79
N SER A 137 0.51 6.15 5.12
CA SER A 137 0.78 7.49 5.63
C SER A 137 -0.38 7.98 6.48
N GLY A 138 -0.08 8.70 7.56
CA GLY A 138 -1.09 9.36 8.39
C GLY A 138 -2.01 10.31 7.61
N TYR A 139 -1.57 10.78 6.43
CA TYR A 139 -2.38 11.56 5.49
C TYR A 139 -3.69 10.85 5.10
N PHE A 140 -3.65 9.53 4.93
CA PHE A 140 -4.82 8.76 4.46
C PHE A 140 -5.78 8.33 5.57
N LYS A 141 -5.41 8.48 6.85
CA LYS A 141 -6.15 7.91 7.97
C LYS A 141 -7.61 8.38 8.05
N GLU A 142 -7.81 9.69 8.13
CA GLU A 142 -9.15 10.28 8.20
C GLU A 142 -9.92 10.08 6.88
N GLY A 143 -9.24 10.24 5.74
CA GLY A 143 -9.84 10.03 4.43
C GLY A 143 -10.39 8.62 4.26
N LEU A 144 -9.65 7.59 4.69
CA LEU A 144 -10.08 6.20 4.59
C LEU A 144 -11.34 5.92 5.43
N LYS A 145 -11.37 6.44 6.67
CA LYS A 145 -12.57 6.32 7.52
C LYS A 145 -13.79 6.97 6.87
N ASN A 146 -13.61 8.17 6.31
CA ASN A 146 -14.70 8.89 5.64
C ASN A 146 -15.20 8.13 4.40
N GLU A 147 -14.29 7.57 3.58
CA GLU A 147 -14.70 6.78 2.42
C GLU A 147 -15.39 5.48 2.83
N PHE A 148 -15.00 4.83 3.92
CA PHE A 148 -15.74 3.70 4.46
C PHE A 148 -17.15 4.11 4.88
N ALA A 149 -17.31 5.23 5.59
CA ALA A 149 -18.63 5.75 5.97
C ALA A 149 -19.48 6.08 4.74
N ASN A 150 -18.90 6.65 3.67
CA ASN A 150 -19.58 6.98 2.41
C ASN A 150 -20.21 5.74 1.73
N VAL A 151 -19.62 4.57 1.92
CA VAL A 151 -20.15 3.30 1.40
C VAL A 151 -20.98 2.51 2.44
N GLY A 152 -21.36 3.15 3.54
CA GLY A 152 -22.18 2.54 4.59
C GLY A 152 -21.41 1.59 5.53
N LEU A 153 -20.09 1.79 5.66
CA LEU A 153 -19.23 1.04 6.56
C LEU A 153 -18.58 2.00 7.59
N ASP A 154 -19.40 2.64 8.42
CA ASP A 154 -18.91 3.58 9.43
C ASP A 154 -18.47 2.86 10.71
N PHE A 155 -17.18 2.54 10.77
CA PHE A 155 -16.57 1.96 11.96
C PHE A 155 -16.10 3.07 12.91
N PRO A 156 -16.50 3.06 14.19
CA PRO A 156 -15.99 4.02 15.18
C PRO A 156 -14.48 3.81 15.42
N TRP A 157 -13.77 4.87 15.82
CA TRP A 157 -12.31 4.83 15.96
C TRP A 157 -11.81 3.76 16.93
N GLU A 158 -12.60 3.40 17.91
CA GLU A 158 -12.29 2.37 18.92
C GLU A 158 -12.09 0.99 18.31
N LYS A 159 -12.66 0.75 17.12
CA LYS A 159 -12.49 -0.50 16.35
C LYS A 159 -11.23 -0.47 15.46
N TRP A 160 -10.61 0.69 15.24
CA TRP A 160 -9.45 0.82 14.36
C TRP A 160 -8.15 0.54 15.11
N PHE A 161 -7.40 -0.43 14.64
CA PHE A 161 -6.03 -0.65 15.08
C PHE A 161 -5.05 0.14 14.19
N TYR A 162 -4.19 0.93 14.82
CA TYR A 162 -3.28 1.82 14.09
C TYR A 162 -1.94 1.93 14.81
N ASN A 163 -0.86 1.43 14.18
CA ASN A 163 0.49 1.40 14.74
C ASN A 163 1.56 2.01 13.81
N LEU A 164 1.16 2.77 12.79
CA LEU A 164 2.08 3.36 11.81
C LEU A 164 3.18 4.22 12.46
N SER A 165 2.84 4.96 13.53
CA SER A 165 3.80 5.80 14.24
C SER A 165 4.89 5.02 14.99
N GLU A 166 4.67 3.75 15.25
CA GLU A 166 5.57 2.88 16.01
C GLU A 166 6.42 2.01 15.08
N VAL A 167 5.80 1.44 14.05
CA VAL A 167 6.45 0.46 13.18
C VAL A 167 6.75 1.00 11.78
N GLY A 168 6.19 2.13 11.40
CA GLY A 168 6.34 2.71 10.06
C GLY A 168 5.53 1.97 8.98
N ASN A 169 5.74 2.38 7.73
CA ASN A 169 5.10 1.77 6.57
C ASN A 169 5.90 0.56 6.09
N ILE A 170 5.59 -0.61 6.58
CA ILE A 170 6.24 -1.88 6.23
C ILE A 170 5.49 -2.68 5.15
N GLY A 171 4.59 -2.03 4.40
CA GLY A 171 3.87 -2.65 3.28
C GLY A 171 3.10 -3.91 3.69
N ALA A 172 3.30 -5.00 2.96
CA ALA A 172 2.64 -6.28 3.21
C ALA A 172 2.96 -6.90 4.59
N GLY A 173 4.05 -6.48 5.24
CA GLY A 173 4.40 -6.90 6.59
C GLY A 173 3.47 -6.35 7.69
N SER A 174 2.74 -5.27 7.40
CA SER A 174 1.93 -4.54 8.38
C SER A 174 0.89 -5.42 9.07
N ILE A 175 0.19 -6.29 8.33
CA ILE A 175 -0.88 -7.14 8.88
C ILE A 175 -0.35 -8.13 9.92
N PHE A 176 0.86 -8.68 9.72
CA PHE A 176 1.45 -9.63 10.65
C PHE A 176 1.73 -9.00 12.01
N ILE A 177 2.31 -7.79 12.00
CA ILE A 177 2.59 -7.05 13.23
C ILE A 177 1.29 -6.54 13.86
N ALA A 178 0.34 -6.06 13.06
CA ALA A 178 -0.94 -5.58 13.57
C ALA A 178 -1.73 -6.69 14.28
N VAL A 179 -1.74 -7.90 13.75
CA VAL A 179 -2.41 -9.06 14.37
C VAL A 179 -1.67 -9.54 15.62
N GLU A 180 -0.36 -9.43 15.66
CA GLU A 180 0.44 -9.81 16.83
C GLU A 180 0.25 -8.85 18.00
N GLN A 181 0.08 -7.55 17.70
CA GLN A 181 -0.07 -6.50 18.70
C GLN A 181 -1.52 -6.27 19.17
N LEU A 182 -2.52 -6.82 18.45
CA LEU A 182 -3.94 -6.73 18.79
C LEU A 182 -4.29 -7.62 19.99
#